data_f0245a7bd9b85868c7b872224e0785ac
#
_entry.id   f0245a7bd9b85868c7b872224e0785ac
#
_cell.length_a   1.000
_cell.length_b   1.000
_cell.length_c   1.000
_cell.angle_alpha   90.00
_cell.angle_beta   90.00
_cell.angle_gamma   90.00
#
_symmetry.space_group_name_H-M   'P 1'
#
loop_
_entity.id
_entity.type
_entity.pdbx_description
1 polymer ?
#
loop_
_entity_poly.entity_id
_entity_poly.type
_entity_poly.pdbx_seq_one_letter_code
_entity_poly.pdbx_strand_id
1 'polypeptide(L)'
;LADGKTTLKAKMNEPGFLRCKVTAKVDGRKYEGMATVGVDETKIQPTTADPKDFDAFWTGAIAEARKQPLDPKMTLLPERCTSTQNVYHVSFQNERPGSRMYGILIVPKKPGKYPAILQVPGAGIRPYNGFNLGENIITLEIGIHGIPVTMPQEVYNNLAAGALNGYNAINKNNRDTHYYKRVYLGCVRAVDFLYSLPEFDGNTVGVTGGSQGGALSIVTAGLDPRIKFLAAFYPALCDYAGYLHNRWQTKWKRLLTSMS
;
A
#
# COMPACT_ATOMS: atom_id res chain seq x y z
N LEU A 1 -6.03 40.62 15.87
CA LEU A 1 -5.97 39.75 17.04
C LEU A 1 -5.05 40.39 18.07
N ALA A 2 -5.58 40.81 19.21
CA ALA A 2 -4.74 41.17 20.34
C ALA A 2 -3.89 39.94 20.73
N ASP A 3 -2.62 40.08 20.88
CA ASP A 3 -1.66 39.03 21.27
C ASP A 3 -1.57 37.80 20.34
N GLY A 4 -2.05 37.90 19.11
CA GLY A 4 -2.02 36.80 18.14
C GLY A 4 -2.86 35.57 18.52
N LYS A 5 -3.73 35.68 19.53
CA LYS A 5 -4.55 34.59 20.06
C LYS A 5 -6.02 34.78 19.77
N THR A 6 -6.72 33.69 19.47
CA THR A 6 -8.17 33.63 19.40
C THR A 6 -8.69 32.27 19.84
N THR A 7 -9.91 32.25 20.31
CA THR A 7 -10.62 31.02 20.69
C THR A 7 -11.89 30.89 19.86
N LEU A 8 -12.03 29.79 19.17
CA LEU A 8 -13.24 29.43 18.46
C LEU A 8 -13.92 28.25 19.17
N LYS A 9 -15.24 28.37 19.35
CA LYS A 9 -16.05 27.23 19.84
C LYS A 9 -16.79 26.65 18.64
N ALA A 10 -16.70 25.33 18.48
CA ALA A 10 -17.41 24.60 17.44
C ALA A 10 -18.04 23.35 18.05
N LYS A 11 -19.10 22.83 17.43
CA LYS A 11 -19.83 21.64 17.86
C LYS A 11 -20.13 20.79 16.65
N MET A 12 -20.02 19.48 16.79
CA MET A 12 -20.60 18.49 15.88
C MET A 12 -21.76 17.79 16.58
N ASN A 13 -22.82 17.52 15.83
CA ASN A 13 -23.98 16.78 16.33
C ASN A 13 -24.01 15.33 15.82
N GLU A 14 -23.08 14.99 14.94
CA GLU A 14 -22.94 13.66 14.34
C GLU A 14 -21.52 13.13 14.54
N PRO A 15 -21.34 11.80 14.62
CA PRO A 15 -20.03 11.17 14.68
C PRO A 15 -19.14 11.57 13.49
N GLY A 16 -17.87 11.88 13.77
CA GLY A 16 -16.95 12.29 12.72
C GLY A 16 -15.72 13.01 13.21
N PHE A 17 -15.09 13.78 12.32
CA PHE A 17 -13.87 14.54 12.61
C PHE A 17 -14.07 16.02 12.30
N LEU A 18 -13.92 16.85 13.33
CA LEU A 18 -13.94 18.30 13.19
C LEU A 18 -12.51 18.82 13.00
N ARG A 19 -12.25 19.44 11.85
CA ARG A 19 -10.95 20.03 11.53
C ARG A 19 -11.01 21.56 11.63
N CYS A 20 -10.17 22.13 12.47
CA CYS A 20 -9.86 23.56 12.47
C CYS A 20 -8.67 23.84 11.56
N LYS A 21 -8.84 24.75 10.62
CA LYS A 21 -7.76 25.26 9.77
C LYS A 21 -7.63 26.77 10.01
N VAL A 22 -6.45 27.19 10.42
CA VAL A 22 -6.11 28.61 10.62
C VAL A 22 -5.14 29.02 9.53
N THR A 23 -5.41 30.18 8.93
CA THR A 23 -4.53 30.79 7.95
C THR A 23 -4.18 32.19 8.40
N ALA A 24 -2.89 32.54 8.45
CA ALA A 24 -2.39 33.88 8.69
C ALA A 24 -1.54 34.34 7.49
N LYS A 25 -1.60 35.63 7.18
CA LYS A 25 -0.70 36.26 6.23
C LYS A 25 0.15 37.27 6.98
N VAL A 26 1.48 37.12 6.93
CA VAL A 26 2.45 38.02 7.54
C VAL A 26 3.48 38.37 6.49
N ASP A 27 3.69 39.63 6.23
CA ASP A 27 4.64 40.17 5.23
C ASP A 27 4.49 39.47 3.85
N GLY A 28 3.25 39.31 3.40
CA GLY A 28 2.93 38.65 2.12
C GLY A 28 3.03 37.13 2.08
N ARG A 29 3.57 36.51 3.14
CA ARG A 29 3.69 35.05 3.27
C ARG A 29 2.45 34.47 3.94
N LYS A 30 1.99 33.31 3.45
CA LYS A 30 0.88 32.54 4.00
C LYS A 30 1.40 31.48 4.95
N TYR A 31 0.86 31.45 6.16
CA TYR A 31 1.09 30.42 7.17
C TYR A 31 -0.22 29.68 7.42
N GLU A 32 -0.15 28.38 7.56
CA GLU A 32 -1.31 27.53 7.84
C GLU A 32 -1.03 26.62 9.02
N GLY A 33 -2.01 26.50 9.92
CA GLY A 33 -2.03 25.53 11.00
C GLY A 33 -3.30 24.73 10.94
N MET A 34 -3.25 23.45 11.33
CA MET A 34 -4.41 22.56 11.38
C MET A 34 -4.40 21.75 12.65
N ALA A 35 -5.62 21.57 13.23
CA ALA A 35 -5.87 20.63 14.29
C ALA A 35 -7.18 19.88 14.00
N THR A 36 -7.26 18.62 14.38
CA THR A 36 -8.46 17.80 14.17
C THR A 36 -8.81 17.09 15.48
N VAL A 37 -10.10 17.05 15.81
CA VAL A 37 -10.63 16.29 16.95
C VAL A 37 -11.66 15.28 16.42
N GLY A 38 -11.63 14.05 16.94
CA GLY A 38 -12.68 13.06 16.75
C GLY A 38 -13.84 13.33 17.70
N VAL A 39 -15.05 13.20 17.20
CA VAL A 39 -16.30 13.29 17.98
C VAL A 39 -17.08 12.01 17.73
N ASP A 40 -17.27 11.22 18.78
CA ASP A 40 -17.95 9.90 18.70
C ASP A 40 -17.40 9.02 17.55
N GLU A 41 -16.08 9.05 17.30
CA GLU A 41 -15.44 8.44 16.12
C GLU A 41 -15.69 6.93 16.03
N THR A 42 -15.89 6.27 17.15
CA THR A 42 -16.24 4.84 17.22
C THR A 42 -17.68 4.54 16.79
N LYS A 43 -18.53 5.56 16.67
CA LYS A 43 -19.91 5.43 16.18
C LYS A 43 -20.06 5.71 14.68
N ILE A 44 -18.98 6.06 13.99
CA ILE A 44 -19.00 6.26 12.53
C ILE A 44 -19.39 4.94 11.87
N GLN A 45 -20.44 4.99 11.05
CA GLN A 45 -20.92 3.82 10.32
C GLN A 45 -20.29 3.76 8.92
N PRO A 46 -20.02 2.55 8.39
CA PRO A 46 -19.61 2.37 7.01
C PRO A 46 -20.61 2.99 6.03
N THR A 47 -20.12 3.53 4.92
CA THR A 47 -20.97 4.11 3.87
C THR A 47 -21.55 3.06 2.95
N THR A 48 -20.96 1.88 2.92
CA THR A 48 -21.36 0.73 2.10
C THR A 48 -21.30 -0.54 2.93
N ALA A 49 -22.21 -1.47 2.66
CA ALA A 49 -22.13 -2.81 3.21
C ALA A 49 -21.20 -3.68 2.34
N ASP A 50 -20.58 -4.68 2.96
CA ASP A 50 -19.82 -5.67 2.23
C ASP A 50 -20.74 -6.46 1.28
N PRO A 51 -20.25 -6.78 0.06
CA PRO A 51 -20.97 -7.70 -0.83
C PRO A 51 -21.20 -9.05 -0.12
N LYS A 52 -22.36 -9.66 -0.32
CA LYS A 52 -22.71 -10.94 0.31
C LYS A 52 -21.73 -12.08 0.01
N ASP A 53 -21.06 -12.00 -1.12
CA ASP A 53 -20.08 -12.98 -1.58
C ASP A 53 -18.62 -12.55 -1.35
N PHE A 54 -18.36 -11.55 -0.50
CA PHE A 54 -17.03 -10.98 -0.28
C PHE A 54 -16.00 -12.05 0.09
N ASP A 55 -16.28 -12.84 1.14
CA ASP A 55 -15.37 -13.88 1.62
C ASP A 55 -15.18 -14.99 0.58
N ALA A 56 -16.26 -15.44 -0.06
CA ALA A 56 -16.20 -16.48 -1.09
C ALA A 56 -15.40 -16.01 -2.31
N PHE A 57 -15.57 -14.76 -2.73
CA PHE A 57 -14.83 -14.14 -3.84
C PHE A 57 -13.32 -14.12 -3.57
N TRP A 58 -12.89 -13.63 -2.41
CA TRP A 58 -11.46 -13.53 -2.10
C TRP A 58 -10.83 -14.88 -1.79
N THR A 59 -11.52 -15.76 -1.06
CA THR A 59 -11.06 -17.12 -0.81
C THR A 59 -10.84 -17.88 -2.11
N GLY A 60 -11.80 -17.80 -3.03
CA GLY A 60 -11.68 -18.41 -4.35
C GLY A 60 -10.55 -17.82 -5.19
N ALA A 61 -10.43 -16.49 -5.22
CA ALA A 61 -9.39 -15.80 -5.98
C ALA A 61 -7.97 -16.12 -5.47
N ILE A 62 -7.78 -16.19 -4.14
CA ILE A 62 -6.50 -16.57 -3.52
C ILE A 62 -6.18 -18.04 -3.80
N ALA A 63 -7.15 -18.93 -3.66
CA ALA A 63 -6.97 -20.35 -3.96
C ALA A 63 -6.56 -20.57 -5.42
N GLU A 64 -7.19 -19.85 -6.36
CA GLU A 64 -6.83 -19.91 -7.78
C GLU A 64 -5.43 -19.35 -8.05
N ALA A 65 -5.08 -18.21 -7.45
CA ALA A 65 -3.75 -17.63 -7.57
C ALA A 65 -2.65 -18.58 -7.04
N ARG A 66 -2.92 -19.31 -5.97
CA ARG A 66 -1.99 -20.28 -5.36
C ARG A 66 -1.81 -21.56 -6.16
N LYS A 67 -2.67 -21.86 -7.15
CA LYS A 67 -2.43 -22.96 -8.11
C LYS A 67 -1.24 -22.66 -9.02
N GLN A 68 -0.90 -21.38 -9.22
CA GLN A 68 0.30 -21.00 -9.95
C GLN A 68 1.54 -21.29 -9.11
N PRO A 69 2.52 -22.06 -9.62
CA PRO A 69 3.82 -22.21 -8.96
C PRO A 69 4.40 -20.81 -8.67
N LEU A 70 5.00 -20.64 -7.50
CA LEU A 70 5.59 -19.33 -7.14
C LEU A 70 6.73 -18.92 -8.07
N ASP A 71 7.50 -19.91 -8.57
CA ASP A 71 8.63 -19.71 -9.49
C ASP A 71 9.51 -18.50 -9.12
N PRO A 72 10.11 -18.48 -7.91
CA PRO A 72 10.88 -17.36 -7.45
C PRO A 72 12.17 -17.21 -8.26
N LYS A 73 12.51 -15.97 -8.66
CA LYS A 73 13.78 -15.62 -9.27
C LYS A 73 14.43 -14.57 -8.40
N MET A 74 15.71 -14.80 -8.08
CA MET A 74 16.49 -13.92 -7.21
C MET A 74 17.81 -13.61 -7.88
N THR A 75 18.10 -12.32 -8.09
CA THR A 75 19.37 -11.84 -8.64
C THR A 75 20.02 -10.96 -7.58
N LEU A 76 21.21 -11.36 -7.13
CA LEU A 76 21.99 -10.55 -6.19
C LEU A 76 22.34 -9.20 -6.83
N LEU A 77 22.27 -8.15 -6.01
CA LEU A 77 22.70 -6.79 -6.35
C LEU A 77 23.95 -6.45 -5.51
N PRO A 78 25.15 -6.85 -5.96
CA PRO A 78 26.36 -6.73 -5.14
C PRO A 78 26.64 -5.30 -4.69
N GLU A 79 26.33 -4.33 -5.55
CA GLU A 79 26.51 -2.90 -5.29
C GLU A 79 25.61 -2.33 -4.19
N ARG A 80 24.56 -3.09 -3.79
CA ARG A 80 23.62 -2.74 -2.72
C ARG A 80 23.83 -3.56 -1.44
N CYS A 81 24.66 -4.59 -1.51
CA CYS A 81 24.98 -5.42 -0.36
C CYS A 81 25.83 -4.66 0.65
N THR A 82 25.63 -4.97 1.94
CA THR A 82 26.47 -4.45 3.04
C THR A 82 27.37 -5.55 3.60
N SER A 83 28.16 -5.26 4.63
CA SER A 83 28.92 -6.28 5.37
C SER A 83 28.01 -7.33 6.02
N THR A 84 26.79 -6.94 6.42
CA THR A 84 25.84 -7.76 7.20
C THR A 84 24.62 -8.26 6.43
N GLN A 85 24.36 -7.72 5.22
CA GLN A 85 23.14 -8.01 4.47
C GLN A 85 23.39 -8.26 2.98
N ASN A 86 22.65 -9.20 2.42
CA ASN A 86 22.50 -9.39 0.97
C ASN A 86 21.26 -8.67 0.46
N VAL A 87 21.36 -8.07 -0.72
CA VAL A 87 20.24 -7.40 -1.40
C VAL A 87 20.00 -8.06 -2.74
N TYR A 88 18.75 -8.41 -3.00
CA TYR A 88 18.35 -9.10 -4.23
C TYR A 88 17.24 -8.33 -4.95
N HIS A 89 17.33 -8.27 -6.26
CA HIS A 89 16.17 -8.05 -7.12
C HIS A 89 15.44 -9.39 -7.25
N VAL A 90 14.17 -9.42 -6.85
CA VAL A 90 13.37 -10.64 -6.86
C VAL A 90 12.16 -10.53 -7.77
N SER A 91 11.70 -11.67 -8.28
CA SER A 91 10.39 -11.78 -8.89
C SER A 91 9.77 -13.14 -8.62
N PHE A 92 8.44 -13.18 -8.57
CA PHE A 92 7.66 -14.40 -8.38
C PHE A 92 6.33 -14.32 -9.11
N GLN A 93 5.71 -15.46 -9.43
CA GLN A 93 4.43 -15.52 -10.11
C GLN A 93 3.31 -15.00 -9.21
N ASN A 94 2.41 -14.27 -9.83
CA ASN A 94 1.19 -13.77 -9.21
C ASN A 94 0.01 -14.71 -9.53
N GLU A 95 -1.12 -14.17 -10.01
CA GLU A 95 -2.41 -14.84 -10.13
C GLU A 95 -2.57 -15.72 -11.39
N ARG A 96 -1.70 -15.56 -12.39
CA ARG A 96 -1.78 -16.30 -13.66
C ARG A 96 -0.40 -16.43 -14.31
N PRO A 97 -0.20 -17.36 -15.24
CA PRO A 97 1.05 -17.51 -15.97
C PRO A 97 1.51 -16.19 -16.61
N GLY A 98 2.77 -15.85 -16.43
CA GLY A 98 3.39 -14.62 -16.97
C GLY A 98 3.05 -13.34 -16.19
N SER A 99 2.08 -13.34 -15.28
CA SER A 99 1.86 -12.23 -14.35
C SER A 99 2.85 -12.36 -13.20
N ARG A 100 3.82 -11.45 -13.11
CA ARG A 100 4.84 -11.49 -12.06
C ARG A 100 4.77 -10.26 -11.16
N MET A 101 5.16 -10.48 -9.91
CA MET A 101 5.52 -9.41 -8.97
C MET A 101 7.04 -9.27 -8.96
N TYR A 102 7.50 -8.05 -8.74
CA TYR A 102 8.91 -7.74 -8.61
C TYR A 102 9.16 -6.96 -7.33
N GLY A 103 10.36 -7.08 -6.77
CA GLY A 103 10.70 -6.37 -5.54
C GLY A 103 12.18 -6.35 -5.24
N ILE A 104 12.52 -5.68 -4.15
CA ILE A 104 13.85 -5.70 -3.53
C ILE A 104 13.73 -6.45 -2.20
N LEU A 105 14.50 -7.51 -2.08
CA LEU A 105 14.62 -8.32 -0.88
C LEU A 105 15.95 -8.04 -0.20
N ILE A 106 15.92 -7.81 1.10
CA ILE A 106 17.13 -7.68 1.94
C ILE A 106 17.09 -8.80 2.97
N VAL A 107 18.17 -9.58 3.03
CA VAL A 107 18.31 -10.75 3.91
C VAL A 107 19.60 -10.62 4.71
N PRO A 108 19.59 -10.90 6.04
CA PRO A 108 20.81 -10.99 6.84
C PRO A 108 21.78 -12.04 6.27
N LYS A 109 23.10 -11.74 6.28
CA LYS A 109 24.15 -12.70 5.87
C LYS A 109 24.45 -13.74 6.95
N LYS A 110 24.25 -13.36 8.22
CA LYS A 110 24.48 -14.28 9.34
C LYS A 110 23.46 -15.43 9.24
N PRO A 111 23.90 -16.69 9.31
CA PRO A 111 22.97 -17.82 9.36
C PRO A 111 22.00 -17.70 10.53
N GLY A 112 20.71 -17.91 10.28
CA GLY A 112 19.68 -17.80 11.31
C GLY A 112 18.27 -17.83 10.74
N LYS A 113 17.30 -17.67 11.65
CA LYS A 113 15.88 -17.52 11.32
C LYS A 113 15.43 -16.14 11.76
N TYR A 114 14.75 -15.43 10.84
CA TYR A 114 14.44 -14.01 11.00
C TYR A 114 12.97 -13.71 10.76
N PRO A 115 12.38 -12.78 11.50
CA PRO A 115 11.09 -12.22 11.15
C PRO A 115 11.18 -11.47 9.81
N ALA A 116 10.04 -11.26 9.16
CA ALA A 116 9.97 -10.56 7.89
C ALA A 116 8.98 -9.40 7.90
N ILE A 117 9.31 -8.34 7.15
CA ILE A 117 8.40 -7.23 6.87
C ILE A 117 8.20 -7.11 5.37
N LEU A 118 6.94 -7.11 4.95
CA LEU A 118 6.51 -6.74 3.62
C LEU A 118 6.20 -5.25 3.58
N GLN A 119 6.89 -4.49 2.75
CA GLN A 119 6.55 -3.13 2.42
C GLN A 119 5.79 -3.08 1.10
N VAL A 120 4.58 -2.53 1.14
CA VAL A 120 3.74 -2.31 -0.03
C VAL A 120 3.71 -0.83 -0.40
N PRO A 121 3.73 -0.47 -1.71
CA PRO A 121 4.08 0.87 -2.13
C PRO A 121 2.90 1.86 -2.09
N GLY A 122 3.21 3.11 -1.81
CA GLY A 122 2.36 4.24 -2.16
C GLY A 122 2.15 4.37 -3.68
N ALA A 123 1.21 5.21 -4.11
CA ALA A 123 0.92 5.41 -5.52
C ALA A 123 2.14 5.97 -6.28
N GLY A 124 2.28 5.55 -7.53
CA GLY A 124 3.34 6.00 -8.45
C GLY A 124 4.04 4.85 -9.16
N ILE A 125 4.64 5.18 -10.30
CA ILE A 125 5.37 4.26 -11.15
C ILE A 125 6.84 4.69 -11.09
N ARG A 126 7.67 3.89 -10.41
CA ARG A 126 9.04 4.27 -10.07
C ARG A 126 9.91 3.05 -9.77
N PRO A 127 11.24 3.20 -9.77
CA PRO A 127 12.13 2.17 -9.25
C PRO A 127 12.02 2.07 -7.72
N TYR A 128 12.51 0.98 -7.17
CA TYR A 128 12.60 0.73 -5.74
C TYR A 128 14.03 0.36 -5.35
N ASN A 129 14.42 0.76 -4.14
CA ASN A 129 15.77 0.53 -3.63
C ASN A 129 15.80 -0.51 -2.49
N GLY A 130 14.64 -0.91 -2.01
CA GLY A 130 14.51 -1.64 -0.75
C GLY A 130 14.53 -0.69 0.46
N PHE A 131 14.14 -1.21 1.60
CA PHE A 131 14.20 -0.49 2.86
C PHE A 131 14.87 -1.38 3.91
N ASN A 132 15.69 -0.79 4.75
CA ASN A 132 16.43 -1.50 5.77
C ASN A 132 15.87 -1.15 7.16
N LEU A 133 15.46 -2.16 7.91
CA LEU A 133 14.96 -2.03 9.29
C LEU A 133 15.94 -2.60 10.32
N GLY A 134 17.16 -2.95 9.90
CA GLY A 134 18.18 -3.52 10.80
C GLY A 134 18.71 -4.87 10.31
N GLU A 135 19.67 -5.40 11.04
CA GLU A 135 20.47 -6.55 10.62
C GLU A 135 19.84 -7.91 10.93
N ASN A 136 18.78 -7.94 11.74
CA ASN A 136 18.14 -9.17 12.20
C ASN A 136 16.70 -9.33 11.69
N ILE A 137 16.43 -8.80 10.50
CA ILE A 137 15.10 -8.83 9.90
C ILE A 137 15.20 -8.97 8.38
N ILE A 138 14.31 -9.73 7.80
CA ILE A 138 14.10 -9.80 6.35
C ILE A 138 13.16 -8.67 5.95
N THR A 139 13.51 -7.92 4.90
CA THR A 139 12.60 -6.91 4.34
C THR A 139 12.37 -7.17 2.85
N LEU A 140 11.12 -7.09 2.43
CA LEU A 140 10.70 -7.19 1.04
C LEU A 140 9.90 -5.96 0.66
N GLU A 141 10.42 -5.13 -0.24
CA GLU A 141 9.68 -4.02 -0.86
C GLU A 141 9.24 -4.44 -2.26
N ILE A 142 7.93 -4.45 -2.52
CA ILE A 142 7.38 -4.87 -3.82
C ILE A 142 6.95 -3.68 -4.69
N GLY A 143 7.06 -3.86 -6.02
CA GLY A 143 6.38 -3.03 -7.01
C GLY A 143 5.08 -3.70 -7.46
N ILE A 144 4.01 -2.93 -7.68
CA ILE A 144 2.68 -3.47 -8.00
C ILE A 144 2.35 -3.52 -9.49
N HIS A 145 3.24 -3.03 -10.35
CA HIS A 145 2.92 -2.84 -11.77
C HIS A 145 3.28 -4.04 -12.67
N GLY A 146 3.90 -5.09 -12.10
CA GLY A 146 4.31 -6.27 -12.85
C GLY A 146 5.50 -6.01 -13.78
N ILE A 147 6.34 -5.06 -13.43
CA ILE A 147 7.55 -4.67 -14.13
C ILE A 147 8.75 -4.72 -13.18
N PRO A 148 9.98 -5.00 -13.69
CA PRO A 148 11.17 -4.93 -12.86
C PRO A 148 11.30 -3.61 -12.13
N VAL A 149 11.87 -3.62 -10.92
CA VAL A 149 11.92 -2.44 -10.04
C VAL A 149 13.29 -1.75 -10.02
N THR A 150 14.20 -2.19 -10.88
CA THR A 150 15.60 -1.69 -10.96
C THR A 150 15.95 -1.11 -12.33
N MET A 151 14.95 -0.81 -13.16
CA MET A 151 15.17 -0.18 -14.46
C MET A 151 15.51 1.32 -14.32
N PRO A 152 16.08 1.95 -15.35
CA PRO A 152 16.31 3.38 -15.39
C PRO A 152 15.00 4.19 -15.18
N GLN A 153 15.10 5.34 -14.53
CA GLN A 153 13.94 6.21 -14.22
C GLN A 153 13.10 6.58 -15.45
N GLU A 154 13.75 6.75 -16.59
CA GLU A 154 13.09 7.10 -17.84
C GLU A 154 12.06 6.05 -18.29
N VAL A 155 12.34 4.75 -18.07
CA VAL A 155 11.39 3.67 -18.39
C VAL A 155 10.09 3.85 -17.59
N TYR A 156 10.20 4.18 -16.31
CA TYR A 156 9.04 4.43 -15.46
C TYR A 156 8.29 5.70 -15.85
N ASN A 157 9.00 6.75 -16.24
CA ASN A 157 8.39 7.98 -16.72
C ASN A 157 7.57 7.72 -18.01
N ASN A 158 8.11 6.95 -18.94
CA ASN A 158 7.43 6.57 -20.18
C ASN A 158 6.20 5.69 -19.91
N LEU A 159 6.29 4.74 -18.99
CA LEU A 159 5.16 3.92 -18.57
C LEU A 159 4.07 4.76 -17.88
N ALA A 160 4.46 5.73 -17.06
CA ALA A 160 3.53 6.63 -16.38
C ALA A 160 2.81 7.57 -17.36
N ALA A 161 3.48 8.01 -18.41
CA ALA A 161 2.89 8.82 -19.48
C ALA A 161 2.02 7.99 -20.45
N GLY A 162 2.29 6.69 -20.56
CA GLY A 162 1.66 5.77 -21.53
C GLY A 162 0.83 4.67 -20.88
N ALA A 163 1.31 3.44 -20.97
CA ALA A 163 0.54 2.22 -20.66
C ALA A 163 0.01 2.13 -19.21
N LEU A 164 0.63 2.79 -18.26
CA LEU A 164 0.21 2.81 -16.86
C LEU A 164 -0.40 4.16 -16.44
N ASN A 165 -0.69 5.04 -17.39
CA ASN A 165 -1.40 6.27 -17.07
C ASN A 165 -2.81 5.93 -16.54
N GLY A 166 -3.15 6.49 -15.36
CA GLY A 166 -4.43 6.21 -14.73
C GLY A 166 -4.66 4.74 -14.35
N TYR A 167 -3.60 3.97 -14.08
CA TYR A 167 -3.66 2.54 -13.76
C TYR A 167 -4.69 2.18 -12.69
N ASN A 168 -4.93 3.07 -11.75
CA ASN A 168 -5.90 2.90 -10.67
C ASN A 168 -7.37 2.84 -11.12
N ALA A 169 -7.64 3.25 -12.35
CA ALA A 169 -8.98 3.18 -12.96
C ALA A 169 -9.11 2.07 -14.02
N ILE A 170 -8.06 1.30 -14.29
CA ILE A 170 -8.11 0.22 -15.29
C ILE A 170 -9.14 -0.82 -14.86
N ASN A 171 -10.10 -1.09 -15.76
CA ASN A 171 -11.19 -2.07 -15.59
C ASN A 171 -12.02 -1.85 -14.29
N LYS A 172 -12.19 -0.61 -13.87
CA LYS A 172 -12.89 -0.24 -12.63
C LYS A 172 -14.34 -0.77 -12.53
N ASN A 173 -14.99 -1.02 -13.66
CA ASN A 173 -16.37 -1.47 -13.74
C ASN A 173 -16.52 -2.99 -13.67
N ASN A 174 -15.42 -3.74 -13.55
CA ASN A 174 -15.43 -5.19 -13.50
C ASN A 174 -14.52 -5.71 -12.39
N ARG A 175 -15.10 -6.23 -11.32
CA ARG A 175 -14.38 -6.73 -10.16
C ARG A 175 -13.37 -7.85 -10.47
N ASP A 176 -13.63 -8.64 -11.51
CA ASP A 176 -12.77 -9.77 -11.87
C ASP A 176 -11.50 -9.36 -12.59
N THR A 177 -11.55 -8.25 -13.33
CA THR A 177 -10.43 -7.73 -14.10
C THR A 177 -9.91 -6.39 -13.59
N HIS A 178 -10.50 -5.85 -12.50
CA HIS A 178 -10.05 -4.60 -11.89
C HIS A 178 -8.56 -4.67 -11.51
N TYR A 179 -7.84 -3.60 -11.80
CA TYR A 179 -6.40 -3.53 -11.58
C TYR A 179 -5.98 -3.92 -10.16
N TYR A 180 -6.71 -3.45 -9.15
CA TYR A 180 -6.37 -3.74 -7.76
C TYR A 180 -6.66 -5.18 -7.33
N LYS A 181 -7.54 -5.93 -8.00
CA LYS A 181 -7.67 -7.38 -7.72
C LYS A 181 -6.33 -8.08 -7.89
N ARG A 182 -5.67 -7.85 -9.03
CA ARG A 182 -4.33 -8.39 -9.31
C ARG A 182 -3.30 -7.91 -8.29
N VAL A 183 -3.37 -6.63 -7.88
CA VAL A 183 -2.45 -6.05 -6.90
C VAL A 183 -2.62 -6.71 -5.54
N TYR A 184 -3.86 -6.89 -5.07
CA TYR A 184 -4.15 -7.52 -3.78
C TYR A 184 -3.69 -8.97 -3.75
N LEU A 185 -3.95 -9.72 -4.82
CA LEU A 185 -3.43 -11.10 -4.98
C LEU A 185 -1.90 -11.10 -4.99
N GLY A 186 -1.27 -10.13 -5.65
CA GLY A 186 0.18 -9.97 -5.65
C GLY A 186 0.77 -9.70 -4.25
N CYS A 187 0.08 -8.94 -3.41
CA CYS A 187 0.48 -8.75 -2.01
C CYS A 187 0.40 -10.06 -1.20
N VAL A 188 -0.66 -10.85 -1.39
CA VAL A 188 -0.78 -12.19 -0.78
C VAL A 188 0.33 -13.13 -1.27
N ARG A 189 0.63 -13.12 -2.58
CA ARG A 189 1.72 -13.91 -3.16
C ARG A 189 3.10 -13.46 -2.67
N ALA A 190 3.27 -12.18 -2.31
CA ALA A 190 4.48 -11.70 -1.65
C ALA A 190 4.65 -12.30 -0.24
N VAL A 191 3.55 -12.50 0.48
CA VAL A 191 3.59 -13.27 1.74
C VAL A 191 3.97 -14.72 1.49
N ASP A 192 3.40 -15.38 0.45
CA ASP A 192 3.79 -16.74 0.06
C ASP A 192 5.30 -16.82 -0.25
N PHE A 193 5.85 -15.81 -0.93
CA PHE A 193 7.28 -15.74 -1.23
C PHE A 193 8.13 -15.62 0.04
N LEU A 194 7.75 -14.77 1.01
CA LEU A 194 8.46 -14.68 2.29
C LEU A 194 8.46 -16.01 3.02
N TYR A 195 7.34 -16.74 3.01
CA TYR A 195 7.24 -18.08 3.62
C TYR A 195 8.08 -19.15 2.91
N SER A 196 8.49 -18.91 1.66
CA SER A 196 9.37 -19.84 0.91
C SER A 196 10.85 -19.65 1.19
N LEU A 197 11.24 -18.56 1.88
CA LEU A 197 12.65 -18.26 2.16
C LEU A 197 13.20 -19.16 3.26
N PRO A 198 14.37 -19.77 3.06
CA PRO A 198 14.99 -20.61 4.07
C PRO A 198 15.40 -19.87 5.34
N GLU A 199 15.67 -18.57 5.26
CA GLU A 199 16.06 -17.71 6.39
C GLU A 199 14.84 -17.22 7.20
N PHE A 200 13.63 -17.35 6.69
CA PHE A 200 12.43 -16.90 7.40
C PHE A 200 12.15 -17.79 8.64
N ASP A 201 11.66 -17.19 9.72
CA ASP A 201 11.36 -17.88 10.98
C ASP A 201 10.10 -18.77 10.91
N GLY A 202 9.35 -18.69 9.81
CA GLY A 202 8.14 -19.50 9.59
C GLY A 202 6.88 -18.94 10.26
N ASN A 203 6.97 -17.83 10.98
CA ASN A 203 5.84 -17.34 11.78
C ASN A 203 5.63 -15.82 11.76
N THR A 204 6.67 -15.02 11.80
CA THR A 204 6.58 -13.59 12.13
C THR A 204 6.65 -12.73 10.89
N VAL A 205 5.48 -12.44 10.28
CA VAL A 205 5.37 -11.48 9.16
C VAL A 205 4.57 -10.25 9.57
N GLY A 206 5.17 -9.08 9.30
CA GLY A 206 4.48 -7.80 9.34
C GLY A 206 4.27 -7.21 7.94
N VAL A 207 3.29 -6.32 7.80
CA VAL A 207 3.07 -5.55 6.59
C VAL A 207 2.97 -4.06 6.90
N THR A 208 3.59 -3.24 6.04
CA THR A 208 3.59 -1.78 6.22
C THR A 208 3.51 -1.04 4.89
N GLY A 209 3.00 0.18 4.94
CA GLY A 209 2.94 1.09 3.81
C GLY A 209 2.18 2.37 4.09
N GLY A 210 2.41 3.39 3.26
CA GLY A 210 1.75 4.69 3.37
C GLY A 210 0.87 5.01 2.17
N SER A 211 -0.16 5.83 2.34
CA SER A 211 -1.09 6.25 1.28
C SER A 211 -1.76 5.04 0.62
N GLN A 212 -1.62 4.82 -0.68
CA GLN A 212 -2.02 3.57 -1.35
C GLN A 212 -1.44 2.34 -0.64
N GLY A 213 -0.17 2.40 -0.22
CA GLY A 213 0.48 1.32 0.54
C GLY A 213 -0.18 1.08 1.90
N GLY A 214 -0.70 2.12 2.55
CA GLY A 214 -1.50 1.96 3.76
C GLY A 214 -2.77 1.14 3.53
N ALA A 215 -3.48 1.40 2.43
CA ALA A 215 -4.63 0.59 2.02
C ALA A 215 -4.22 -0.85 1.67
N LEU A 216 -3.14 -1.01 0.89
CA LEU A 216 -2.63 -2.34 0.53
C LEU A 216 -2.21 -3.15 1.76
N SER A 217 -1.65 -2.49 2.79
CA SER A 217 -1.29 -3.13 4.05
C SER A 217 -2.53 -3.66 4.79
N ILE A 218 -3.58 -2.86 4.88
CA ILE A 218 -4.86 -3.26 5.50
C ILE A 218 -5.46 -4.45 4.73
N VAL A 219 -5.53 -4.34 3.41
CA VAL A 219 -6.08 -5.42 2.57
C VAL A 219 -5.26 -6.69 2.69
N THR A 220 -3.93 -6.60 2.69
CA THR A 220 -3.05 -7.78 2.82
C THR A 220 -3.26 -8.47 4.15
N ALA A 221 -3.34 -7.71 5.26
CA ALA A 221 -3.60 -8.27 6.58
C ALA A 221 -5.02 -8.87 6.71
N GLY A 222 -6.00 -8.28 6.04
CA GLY A 222 -7.38 -8.82 6.02
C GLY A 222 -7.52 -10.08 5.17
N LEU A 223 -6.74 -10.22 4.10
CA LEU A 223 -6.81 -11.37 3.19
C LEU A 223 -5.88 -12.52 3.57
N ASP A 224 -4.85 -12.28 4.37
CA ASP A 224 -3.89 -13.31 4.76
C ASP A 224 -3.69 -13.35 6.28
N PRO A 225 -4.28 -14.36 6.96
CA PRO A 225 -4.23 -14.50 8.42
C PRO A 225 -2.82 -14.79 8.96
N ARG A 226 -1.84 -15.04 8.08
CA ARG A 226 -0.45 -15.23 8.48
C ARG A 226 0.24 -13.92 8.86
N ILE A 227 -0.33 -12.75 8.49
CA ILE A 227 0.16 -11.45 8.91
C ILE A 227 -0.08 -11.26 10.40
N LYS A 228 0.99 -11.02 11.17
CA LYS A 228 0.94 -10.83 12.63
C LYS A 228 0.96 -9.36 13.05
N PHE A 229 1.56 -8.50 12.22
CA PHE A 229 1.71 -7.08 12.51
C PHE A 229 1.31 -6.23 11.30
N LEU A 230 0.55 -5.18 11.55
CA LEU A 230 0.10 -4.21 10.55
C LEU A 230 0.46 -2.80 11.00
N ALA A 231 1.21 -2.08 10.15
CA ALA A 231 1.47 -0.66 10.32
C ALA A 231 1.05 0.11 9.05
N ALA A 232 -0.18 0.59 9.02
CA ALA A 232 -0.73 1.36 7.91
C ALA A 232 -0.64 2.86 8.22
N PHE A 233 0.04 3.63 7.36
CA PHE A 233 0.19 5.07 7.50
C PHE A 233 -0.77 5.80 6.55
N TYR A 234 -1.59 6.71 7.09
CA TYR A 234 -2.52 7.58 6.33
C TYR A 234 -3.13 6.86 5.11
N PRO A 235 -3.84 5.74 5.30
CA PRO A 235 -4.29 4.89 4.22
C PRO A 235 -5.21 5.63 3.24
N ALA A 236 -4.96 5.48 1.94
CA ALA A 236 -5.87 5.90 0.87
C ALA A 236 -6.82 4.75 0.52
N LEU A 237 -7.76 4.99 -0.39
CA LEU A 237 -8.67 3.98 -0.96
C LEU A 237 -9.65 3.35 0.06
N CYS A 238 -9.82 3.98 1.23
CA CYS A 238 -10.59 3.41 2.34
C CYS A 238 -12.10 3.70 2.27
N ASP A 239 -12.53 4.70 1.53
CA ASP A 239 -13.96 5.05 1.41
C ASP A 239 -14.23 5.69 0.04
N TYR A 240 -14.24 4.87 -0.99
CA TYR A 240 -14.54 5.35 -2.35
C TYR A 240 -15.94 5.98 -2.47
N ALA A 241 -16.94 5.42 -1.80
CA ALA A 241 -18.28 5.97 -1.81
C ALA A 241 -18.33 7.34 -1.13
N GLY A 242 -17.57 7.56 -0.05
CA GLY A 242 -17.45 8.85 0.62
C GLY A 242 -16.90 9.94 -0.28
N TYR A 243 -15.99 9.62 -1.21
CA TYR A 243 -15.51 10.58 -2.21
C TYR A 243 -16.63 11.05 -3.16
N LEU A 244 -17.53 10.17 -3.55
CA LEU A 244 -18.67 10.50 -4.42
C LEU A 244 -19.69 11.40 -3.69
N HIS A 245 -19.83 11.24 -2.37
CA HIS A 245 -20.77 11.98 -1.54
C HIS A 245 -20.17 13.23 -0.87
N ASN A 246 -19.09 13.78 -1.39
CA ASN A 246 -18.40 14.99 -0.88
C ASN A 246 -17.91 14.90 0.59
N ARG A 247 -17.81 13.72 1.17
CA ARG A 247 -17.29 13.53 2.53
C ARG A 247 -15.81 13.84 2.67
N TRP A 248 -15.08 13.82 1.52
CA TRP A 248 -13.65 14.12 1.47
C TRP A 248 -13.35 15.17 0.41
N GLN A 249 -12.76 16.30 0.80
CA GLN A 249 -12.24 17.30 -0.12
C GLN A 249 -10.76 17.02 -0.42
N THR A 250 -10.46 16.03 -1.24
CA THR A 250 -9.08 15.69 -1.59
C THR A 250 -8.85 15.61 -3.09
N LYS A 251 -7.58 15.55 -3.49
CA LYS A 251 -7.10 15.35 -4.87
C LYS A 251 -7.79 14.18 -5.62
N TRP A 252 -8.30 13.17 -4.89
CA TRP A 252 -8.96 11.98 -5.41
C TRP A 252 -10.36 12.25 -5.99
N LYS A 253 -11.01 13.35 -5.62
CA LYS A 253 -12.30 13.77 -6.21
C LYS A 253 -12.20 13.89 -7.73
N ARG A 254 -11.08 14.36 -8.28
CA ARG A 254 -10.86 14.45 -9.74
C ARG A 254 -10.82 13.09 -10.44
N LEU A 255 -10.32 12.05 -9.78
CA LEU A 255 -10.28 10.71 -10.33
C LEU A 255 -11.66 10.07 -10.45
N LEU A 256 -12.56 10.36 -9.52
CA LEU A 256 -13.92 9.80 -9.50
C LEU A 256 -14.90 10.59 -10.38
N THR A 257 -14.74 11.93 -10.50
CA THR A 257 -15.56 12.76 -11.38
C THR A 257 -15.22 12.59 -12.87
N SER A 258 -14.02 12.14 -13.22
CA SER A 258 -13.71 11.68 -14.60
C SER A 258 -14.29 10.28 -14.89
N MET A 259 -15.04 9.74 -13.98
CA MET A 259 -15.64 8.39 -14.01
C MET A 259 -17.17 8.42 -14.24
N SER A 260 -17.80 9.60 -14.36
CA SER A 260 -19.21 9.79 -14.73
C SER A 260 -19.38 9.98 -16.24
#